data_5382b5c2dfb2bff1f2f2200c8bd0d879
#
_entry.id   5382b5c2dfb2bff1f2f2200c8bd0d879
#
_cell.length_a   1.000
_cell.length_b   1.000
_cell.length_c   1.000
_cell.angle_alpha   90.00
_cell.angle_beta   90.00
_cell.angle_gamma   90.00
#
_symmetry.space_group_name_H-M   'P 1'
#
loop_
_entity.id
_entity.type
_entity.pdbx_description
1 polymer ?
#
loop_
_entity_poly.entity_id
_entity_poly.type
_entity_poly.pdbx_seq_one_letter_code
_entity_poly.pdbx_strand_id
1 'polypeptide(L)'
;MRHQASVEKIQKLPSIVQTIQNFNLLKHKNFSKSLGQNFLTDYNIIQKIVTFAGDLSDKIVLEIGSGPGGLTRAILEHNPKELHVVEMDPECIPILKALQKDFPQLHIHHQDALIFDIKDIVPSNEKLHIVANLPYNVGTPLLIEWLKKSAFIHSMTLMFQKEVADRITAKVNTKQYGRLSIISQYLCEVDTCFHLPPHLFTPAPKVDSCVVHLKPKPNVTHDLLPILEKITEKGFGQRRKMIRSSLKGLISEALMEECGLKPTLRAENLTLEDFINLATALNLTN
;
A
#
# COMPACT_ATOMS: atom_id res chain seq x y z
N MET A 1 -7.95 -22.59 20.27
CA MET A 1 -7.12 -22.38 21.48
C MET A 1 -6.08 -21.26 21.30
N ARG A 2 -5.17 -21.27 20.34
CA ARG A 2 -4.14 -20.20 20.18
C ARG A 2 -4.74 -18.80 19.95
N HIS A 3 -5.75 -18.68 19.07
CA HIS A 3 -6.42 -17.41 18.79
C HIS A 3 -7.05 -16.78 20.04
N GLN A 4 -7.80 -17.56 20.83
CA GLN A 4 -8.44 -17.07 22.05
C GLN A 4 -7.42 -16.59 23.09
N ALA A 5 -6.29 -17.32 23.24
CA ALA A 5 -5.21 -16.93 24.14
C ALA A 5 -4.53 -15.60 23.72
N SER A 6 -4.37 -15.34 22.41
CA SER A 6 -3.84 -14.07 21.91
C SER A 6 -4.79 -12.91 22.16
N VAL A 7 -6.09 -13.11 21.93
CA VAL A 7 -7.13 -12.11 22.20
C VAL A 7 -7.15 -11.75 23.70
N GLU A 8 -7.15 -12.75 24.59
CA GLU A 8 -7.14 -12.51 26.04
C GLU A 8 -5.90 -11.75 26.53
N LYS A 9 -4.73 -12.02 25.94
CA LYS A 9 -3.52 -11.28 26.26
C LYS A 9 -3.62 -9.81 25.82
N ILE A 10 -4.11 -9.56 24.60
CA ILE A 10 -4.24 -8.21 24.04
C ILE A 10 -5.28 -7.39 24.81
N GLN A 11 -6.39 -7.98 25.20
CA GLN A 11 -7.44 -7.30 25.98
C GLN A 11 -6.96 -6.81 27.35
N LYS A 12 -5.91 -7.41 27.92
CA LYS A 12 -5.28 -6.97 29.18
C LYS A 12 -4.34 -5.78 29.02
N LEU A 13 -3.97 -5.42 27.80
CA LEU A 13 -3.08 -4.29 27.54
C LEU A 13 -3.81 -2.95 27.71
N PRO A 14 -3.09 -1.86 28.04
CA PRO A 14 -3.66 -0.52 28.00
C PRO A 14 -4.25 -0.20 26.63
N SER A 15 -5.31 0.60 26.58
CA SER A 15 -5.85 1.06 25.28
C SER A 15 -4.77 1.82 24.49
N ILE A 16 -4.98 1.97 23.16
CA ILE A 16 -4.03 2.72 22.32
C ILE A 16 -3.87 4.15 22.81
N VAL A 17 -4.95 4.80 23.22
CA VAL A 17 -4.93 6.16 23.79
C VAL A 17 -4.09 6.20 25.07
N GLN A 18 -4.29 5.25 25.98
CA GLN A 18 -3.48 5.15 27.20
C GLN A 18 -2.01 4.86 26.89
N THR A 19 -1.73 4.03 25.87
CA THR A 19 -0.36 3.76 25.44
C THR A 19 0.32 5.04 24.93
N ILE A 20 -0.36 5.79 24.07
CA ILE A 20 0.12 7.08 23.56
C ILE A 20 0.43 8.04 24.73
N GLN A 21 -0.44 8.10 25.74
CA GLN A 21 -0.27 8.95 26.93
C GLN A 21 0.90 8.50 27.81
N ASN A 22 0.97 7.19 28.12
CA ASN A 22 1.99 6.61 28.99
C ASN A 22 3.41 6.80 28.44
N PHE A 23 3.57 6.71 27.13
CA PHE A 23 4.85 6.89 26.44
C PHE A 23 5.07 8.33 25.94
N ASN A 24 4.14 9.26 26.22
CA ASN A 24 4.22 10.67 25.85
C ASN A 24 4.47 10.94 24.35
N LEU A 25 4.01 10.05 23.47
CA LEU A 25 4.29 10.10 22.03
C LEU A 25 3.86 11.40 21.32
N LEU A 26 2.96 12.19 21.92
CA LEU A 26 2.52 13.47 21.37
C LEU A 26 3.27 14.70 21.91
N LYS A 27 4.13 14.55 22.92
CA LYS A 27 4.84 15.69 23.53
C LYS A 27 5.98 16.23 22.65
N HIS A 28 6.58 15.40 21.85
CA HIS A 28 7.67 15.78 20.94
C HIS A 28 7.11 16.32 19.61
N LYS A 29 6.46 17.50 19.67
CA LYS A 29 5.75 18.16 18.55
C LYS A 29 6.54 18.28 17.23
N ASN A 30 7.85 18.28 17.27
CA ASN A 30 8.69 18.40 16.08
C ASN A 30 8.96 17.04 15.40
N PHE A 31 8.95 15.94 16.15
CA PHE A 31 9.22 14.60 15.62
C PHE A 31 8.02 14.04 14.84
N SER A 32 6.82 14.12 15.42
CA SER A 32 5.59 13.58 14.83
C SER A 32 5.21 14.21 13.49
N LYS A 33 5.56 15.50 13.25
CA LYS A 33 5.28 16.19 11.98
C LYS A 33 6.21 15.76 10.86
N SER A 34 7.49 15.51 11.14
CA SER A 34 8.47 15.06 10.15
C SER A 34 8.23 13.64 9.70
N LEU A 35 7.70 12.78 10.57
CA LEU A 35 7.37 11.38 10.27
C LEU A 35 5.96 11.20 9.69
N GLY A 36 5.13 12.26 9.63
CA GLY A 36 3.76 12.18 9.08
C GLY A 36 2.82 11.27 9.88
N GLN A 37 3.08 11.11 11.19
CA GLN A 37 2.34 10.18 12.05
C GLN A 37 0.92 10.65 12.34
N ASN A 38 -0.06 9.79 12.09
CA ASN A 38 -1.45 9.93 12.48
C ASN A 38 -1.91 8.57 13.03
N PHE A 39 -1.98 8.46 14.35
CA PHE A 39 -2.30 7.21 15.02
C PHE A 39 -3.80 6.94 15.00
N LEU A 40 -4.20 5.81 14.44
CA LEU A 40 -5.57 5.34 14.51
C LEU A 40 -5.84 4.80 15.93
N THR A 41 -6.86 5.34 16.61
CA THR A 41 -7.11 5.09 18.03
C THR A 41 -8.37 4.25 18.29
N ASP A 42 -9.27 4.15 17.31
CA ASP A 42 -10.48 3.34 17.38
C ASP A 42 -10.15 1.87 17.03
N TYR A 43 -10.21 1.01 18.06
CA TYR A 43 -9.85 -0.39 17.91
C TYR A 43 -10.82 -1.18 17.01
N ASN A 44 -12.09 -0.82 16.96
CA ASN A 44 -13.06 -1.47 16.07
C ASN A 44 -12.72 -1.18 14.59
N ILE A 45 -12.27 0.03 14.31
CA ILE A 45 -11.82 0.41 12.97
C ILE A 45 -10.52 -0.32 12.61
N ILE A 46 -9.59 -0.45 13.58
CA ILE A 46 -8.35 -1.21 13.39
C ILE A 46 -8.67 -2.68 13.08
N GLN A 47 -9.56 -3.31 13.83
CA GLN A 47 -10.03 -4.67 13.56
C GLN A 47 -10.68 -4.80 12.18
N LYS A 48 -11.45 -3.81 11.77
CA LYS A 48 -12.05 -3.78 10.44
C LYS A 48 -10.99 -3.80 9.33
N ILE A 49 -9.87 -3.07 9.48
CA ILE A 49 -8.75 -3.11 8.53
C ILE A 49 -8.21 -4.54 8.39
N VAL A 50 -7.96 -5.21 9.53
CA VAL A 50 -7.43 -6.59 9.52
C VAL A 50 -8.45 -7.57 8.90
N THR A 51 -9.74 -7.37 9.12
CA THR A 51 -10.79 -8.19 8.48
C THR A 51 -10.70 -8.13 6.95
N PHE A 52 -10.41 -6.97 6.36
CA PHE A 52 -10.21 -6.84 4.91
C PHE A 52 -8.92 -7.48 4.40
N ALA A 53 -7.93 -7.71 5.27
CA ALA A 53 -6.73 -8.45 4.91
C ALA A 53 -6.99 -9.96 4.75
N GLY A 54 -8.14 -10.45 5.22
CA GLY A 54 -8.54 -11.86 5.16
C GLY A 54 -7.95 -12.68 6.29
N ASP A 55 -7.82 -14.00 6.07
CA ASP A 55 -7.25 -14.91 7.06
C ASP A 55 -5.72 -14.76 7.11
N LEU A 56 -5.22 -14.25 8.22
CA LEU A 56 -3.80 -14.07 8.52
C LEU A 56 -3.21 -15.19 9.37
N SER A 57 -4.01 -16.18 9.78
CA SER A 57 -3.53 -17.32 10.59
C SER A 57 -2.45 -18.11 9.82
N ASP A 58 -1.37 -18.41 10.52
CA ASP A 58 -0.22 -19.12 9.95
C ASP A 58 0.41 -18.44 8.69
N LYS A 59 0.21 -17.14 8.53
CA LYS A 59 0.79 -16.34 7.42
C LYS A 59 1.97 -15.50 7.89
N ILE A 60 2.83 -15.13 6.94
CA ILE A 60 3.86 -14.11 7.14
C ILE A 60 3.22 -12.76 6.84
N VAL A 61 3.24 -11.87 7.82
CA VAL A 61 2.62 -10.54 7.72
C VAL A 61 3.68 -9.46 7.92
N LEU A 62 3.60 -8.41 7.12
CA LEU A 62 4.39 -7.19 7.26
C LEU A 62 3.50 -6.01 7.60
N GLU A 63 3.86 -5.30 8.65
CA GLU A 63 3.31 -4.00 9.01
C GLU A 63 4.38 -2.91 8.86
N ILE A 64 4.01 -1.79 8.26
CA ILE A 64 4.88 -0.61 8.13
C ILE A 64 4.30 0.54 8.95
N GLY A 65 5.14 1.12 9.81
CA GLY A 65 4.75 2.25 10.63
C GLY A 65 3.75 1.88 11.71
N SER A 66 4.14 0.97 12.59
CA SER A 66 3.26 0.44 13.65
C SER A 66 2.83 1.48 14.69
N GLY A 67 3.63 2.55 14.87
CA GLY A 67 3.37 3.54 15.89
C GLY A 67 3.23 2.92 17.29
N PRO A 68 2.14 3.23 18.02
CA PRO A 68 1.87 2.67 19.35
C PRO A 68 1.41 1.19 19.35
N GLY A 69 1.46 0.51 18.20
CA GLY A 69 1.16 -0.91 18.08
C GLY A 69 -0.33 -1.24 17.99
N GLY A 70 -1.17 -0.31 17.55
CA GLY A 70 -2.61 -0.55 17.41
C GLY A 70 -2.92 -1.64 16.41
N LEU A 71 -2.45 -1.48 15.18
CA LEU A 71 -2.63 -2.44 14.10
C LEU A 71 -1.83 -3.73 14.38
N THR A 72 -0.62 -3.60 14.94
CA THR A 72 0.20 -4.74 15.41
C THR A 72 -0.59 -5.69 16.31
N ARG A 73 -1.30 -5.13 17.31
CA ARG A 73 -2.13 -5.92 18.24
C ARG A 73 -3.24 -6.65 17.52
N ALA A 74 -3.96 -5.96 16.66
CA ALA A 74 -5.07 -6.55 15.90
C ALA A 74 -4.58 -7.68 14.97
N ILE A 75 -3.42 -7.54 14.34
CA ILE A 75 -2.81 -8.60 13.52
C ILE A 75 -2.41 -9.79 14.42
N LEU A 76 -1.81 -9.55 15.58
CA LEU A 76 -1.40 -10.61 16.52
C LEU A 76 -2.58 -11.43 17.06
N GLU A 77 -3.78 -10.86 17.17
CA GLU A 77 -4.99 -11.62 17.51
C GLU A 77 -5.30 -12.72 16.48
N HIS A 78 -4.95 -12.53 15.21
CA HIS A 78 -5.13 -13.53 14.16
C HIS A 78 -4.07 -14.64 14.12
N ASN A 79 -3.12 -14.66 15.07
CA ASN A 79 -2.03 -15.65 15.16
C ASN A 79 -1.26 -15.85 13.86
N PRO A 80 -0.65 -14.81 13.30
CA PRO A 80 0.22 -14.98 12.17
C PRO A 80 1.37 -15.94 12.51
N LYS A 81 1.93 -16.61 11.52
CA LYS A 81 3.16 -17.39 11.65
C LYS A 81 4.31 -16.50 12.11
N GLU A 82 4.46 -15.38 11.43
CA GLU A 82 5.42 -14.32 11.72
C GLU A 82 4.77 -12.97 11.44
N LEU A 83 4.99 -12.01 12.32
CA LEU A 83 4.64 -10.62 12.11
C LEU A 83 5.92 -9.79 12.11
N HIS A 84 6.30 -9.28 10.96
CA HIS A 84 7.41 -8.33 10.81
C HIS A 84 6.87 -6.91 10.87
N VAL A 85 7.44 -6.09 11.74
CA VAL A 85 7.07 -4.70 11.92
C VAL A 85 8.28 -3.83 11.61
N VAL A 86 8.15 -2.92 10.64
CA VAL A 86 9.17 -1.93 10.31
C VAL A 86 8.74 -0.59 10.90
N GLU A 87 9.51 -0.07 11.86
CA GLU A 87 9.23 1.18 12.56
C GLU A 87 10.50 2.04 12.64
N MET A 88 10.37 3.29 12.25
CA MET A 88 11.48 4.24 12.23
C MET A 88 11.57 5.08 13.51
N ASP A 89 10.42 5.25 14.20
CA ASP A 89 10.34 6.07 15.41
C ASP A 89 10.91 5.33 16.63
N PRO A 90 12.06 5.79 17.20
CA PRO A 90 12.66 5.16 18.37
C PRO A 90 11.75 5.16 19.61
N GLU A 91 10.81 6.11 19.72
CA GLU A 91 9.87 6.20 20.84
C GLU A 91 8.84 5.04 20.82
N CYS A 92 8.57 4.49 19.66
CA CYS A 92 7.64 3.35 19.48
C CYS A 92 8.32 1.99 19.78
N ILE A 93 9.62 1.88 19.63
CA ILE A 93 10.37 0.62 19.80
C ILE A 93 10.21 -0.01 21.20
N PRO A 94 10.25 0.73 22.33
CA PRO A 94 10.00 0.13 23.64
C PRO A 94 8.61 -0.50 23.79
N ILE A 95 7.59 0.08 23.13
CA ILE A 95 6.22 -0.44 23.16
C ILE A 95 6.16 -1.79 22.41
N LEU A 96 6.76 -1.84 21.25
CA LEU A 96 6.82 -3.07 20.44
C LEU A 96 7.63 -4.17 21.13
N LYS A 97 8.75 -3.83 21.78
CA LYS A 97 9.53 -4.77 22.59
C LYS A 97 8.76 -5.33 23.77
N ALA A 98 7.88 -4.52 24.38
CA ALA A 98 6.99 -5.02 25.42
C ALA A 98 5.99 -6.06 24.87
N LEU A 99 5.40 -5.82 23.70
CA LEU A 99 4.53 -6.78 23.01
C LEU A 99 5.30 -8.06 22.63
N GLN A 100 6.52 -7.95 22.13
CA GLN A 100 7.34 -9.08 21.68
C GLN A 100 7.60 -10.10 22.79
N LYS A 101 7.63 -9.69 24.06
CA LYS A 101 7.79 -10.61 25.20
C LYS A 101 6.65 -11.61 25.30
N ASP A 102 5.44 -11.20 24.96
CA ASP A 102 4.23 -12.03 25.01
C ASP A 102 3.91 -12.70 23.68
N PHE A 103 4.49 -12.19 22.57
CA PHE A 103 4.26 -12.63 21.20
C PHE A 103 5.61 -12.86 20.48
N PRO A 104 6.25 -14.04 20.67
CA PRO A 104 7.58 -14.32 20.12
C PRO A 104 7.62 -14.35 18.58
N GLN A 105 6.47 -14.48 17.91
CA GLN A 105 6.34 -14.37 16.44
C GLN A 105 6.42 -12.93 15.94
N LEU A 106 6.50 -11.92 16.81
CA LEU A 106 6.69 -10.52 16.44
C LEU A 106 8.19 -10.23 16.23
N HIS A 107 8.54 -9.79 15.03
CA HIS A 107 9.90 -9.38 14.64
C HIS A 107 9.93 -7.87 14.41
N ILE A 108 10.82 -7.17 15.10
CA ILE A 108 10.91 -5.70 15.06
C ILE A 108 12.12 -5.29 14.25
N HIS A 109 11.89 -4.50 13.19
CA HIS A 109 12.92 -3.90 12.35
C HIS A 109 12.93 -2.38 12.58
N HIS A 110 13.92 -1.89 13.35
CA HIS A 110 14.08 -0.46 13.61
C HIS A 110 14.85 0.18 12.47
N GLN A 111 14.16 0.59 11.41
CA GLN A 111 14.75 1.22 10.22
C GLN A 111 13.72 1.95 9.36
N ASP A 112 14.20 2.67 8.35
CA ASP A 112 13.35 3.28 7.33
C ASP A 112 12.73 2.21 6.41
N ALA A 113 11.42 2.28 6.21
CA ALA A 113 10.70 1.36 5.35
C ALA A 113 11.12 1.45 3.87
N LEU A 114 11.62 2.60 3.42
CA LEU A 114 12.09 2.78 2.03
C LEU A 114 13.35 1.97 1.69
N ILE A 115 14.13 1.58 2.70
CA ILE A 115 15.33 0.75 2.51
C ILE A 115 15.13 -0.71 2.94
N PHE A 116 13.94 -1.05 3.47
CA PHE A 116 13.62 -2.42 3.87
C PHE A 116 13.29 -3.28 2.65
N ASP A 117 14.04 -4.35 2.42
CA ASP A 117 13.71 -5.29 1.34
C ASP A 117 12.79 -6.42 1.86
N ILE A 118 11.57 -6.48 1.32
CA ILE A 118 10.61 -7.53 1.67
C ILE A 118 11.12 -8.95 1.34
N LYS A 119 12.08 -9.08 0.43
CA LYS A 119 12.68 -10.38 0.07
C LYS A 119 13.47 -11.01 1.22
N ASP A 120 13.96 -10.19 2.16
CA ASP A 120 14.75 -10.67 3.29
C ASP A 120 13.93 -11.45 4.30
N ILE A 121 12.59 -11.29 4.26
CA ILE A 121 11.66 -11.92 5.21
C ILE A 121 10.73 -12.96 4.57
N VAL A 122 10.75 -13.12 3.25
CA VAL A 122 9.83 -14.05 2.55
C VAL A 122 10.59 -15.29 2.09
N PRO A 123 10.29 -16.47 2.67
CA PRO A 123 10.81 -17.74 2.16
C PRO A 123 10.36 -18.02 0.72
N SER A 124 11.15 -18.77 -0.03
CA SER A 124 10.96 -19.02 -1.47
C SER A 124 9.61 -19.64 -1.84
N ASN A 125 8.95 -20.32 -0.91
CA ASN A 125 7.70 -21.04 -1.11
C ASN A 125 6.48 -20.35 -0.46
N GLU A 126 6.66 -19.18 0.11
CA GLU A 126 5.60 -18.43 0.79
C GLU A 126 5.39 -17.05 0.15
N LYS A 127 4.30 -16.42 0.49
CA LYS A 127 3.98 -15.05 0.06
C LYS A 127 3.57 -14.19 1.24
N LEU A 128 3.92 -12.92 1.15
CA LEU A 128 3.74 -11.92 2.18
C LEU A 128 2.34 -11.31 2.13
N HIS A 129 1.72 -11.13 3.30
CA HIS A 129 0.57 -10.26 3.48
C HIS A 129 1.06 -8.92 4.04
N ILE A 130 0.76 -7.81 3.38
CA ILE A 130 1.12 -6.47 3.85
C ILE A 130 -0.14 -5.80 4.40
N VAL A 131 -0.11 -5.41 5.66
CA VAL A 131 -1.21 -4.68 6.31
C VAL A 131 -0.63 -3.43 6.97
N ALA A 132 -0.98 -2.24 6.49
CA ALA A 132 -0.31 -1.04 6.99
C ALA A 132 -1.22 0.21 6.97
N ASN A 133 -1.08 1.01 8.05
CA ASN A 133 -1.49 2.40 8.08
C ASN A 133 -0.29 3.26 7.67
N LEU A 134 -0.11 3.47 6.36
CA LEU A 134 1.09 4.08 5.82
C LEU A 134 1.23 5.56 6.17
N PRO A 135 2.44 6.02 6.59
CA PRO A 135 2.74 7.44 6.62
C PRO A 135 2.53 8.06 5.23
N TYR A 136 1.82 9.18 5.16
CA TYR A 136 1.35 9.74 3.89
C TYR A 136 2.47 10.13 2.91
N ASN A 137 3.63 10.51 3.43
CA ASN A 137 4.78 10.93 2.64
C ASN A 137 5.51 9.78 1.94
N VAL A 138 5.41 8.54 2.45
CA VAL A 138 6.12 7.36 1.91
C VAL A 138 5.19 6.31 1.29
N GLY A 139 3.87 6.43 1.47
CA GLY A 139 2.91 5.42 1.03
C GLY A 139 2.96 5.13 -0.48
N THR A 140 3.00 6.16 -1.33
CA THR A 140 3.07 5.96 -2.78
C THR A 140 4.41 5.37 -3.24
N PRO A 141 5.59 5.85 -2.81
CA PRO A 141 6.88 5.21 -3.09
C PRO A 141 6.92 3.73 -2.69
N LEU A 142 6.44 3.39 -1.48
CA LEU A 142 6.39 2.01 -1.00
C LEU A 142 5.49 1.14 -1.88
N LEU A 143 4.28 1.62 -2.22
CA LEU A 143 3.38 0.89 -3.11
C LEU A 143 4.04 0.57 -4.45
N ILE A 144 4.70 1.55 -5.08
CA ILE A 144 5.37 1.36 -6.37
C ILE A 144 6.46 0.28 -6.26
N GLU A 145 7.23 0.30 -5.17
CA GLU A 145 8.28 -0.69 -4.91
C GLU A 145 7.72 -2.10 -4.71
N TRP A 146 6.62 -2.22 -3.96
CA TRP A 146 5.93 -3.50 -3.74
C TRP A 146 5.24 -4.04 -5.00
N LEU A 147 4.68 -3.16 -5.83
CA LEU A 147 4.11 -3.57 -7.12
C LEU A 147 5.18 -4.21 -8.02
N LYS A 148 6.41 -3.69 -8.04
CA LYS A 148 7.54 -4.32 -8.76
C LYS A 148 7.93 -5.68 -8.18
N LYS A 149 7.68 -5.91 -6.90
CA LYS A 149 7.95 -7.14 -6.16
C LYS A 149 6.70 -7.99 -5.92
N SER A 150 5.61 -7.77 -6.69
CA SER A 150 4.31 -8.39 -6.46
C SER A 150 4.33 -9.93 -6.51
N ALA A 151 5.33 -10.54 -7.15
CA ALA A 151 5.53 -12.00 -7.14
C ALA A 151 5.72 -12.58 -5.72
N PHE A 152 6.27 -11.80 -4.78
CA PHE A 152 6.50 -12.18 -3.37
C PHE A 152 5.30 -11.86 -2.48
N ILE A 153 4.27 -11.21 -3.00
CA ILE A 153 3.15 -10.68 -2.21
C ILE A 153 1.88 -11.48 -2.51
N HIS A 154 1.17 -11.85 -1.45
CA HIS A 154 -0.16 -12.46 -1.56
C HIS A 154 -1.24 -11.39 -1.66
N SER A 155 -1.20 -10.41 -0.75
CA SER A 155 -2.15 -9.29 -0.72
C SER A 155 -1.56 -8.11 0.04
N MET A 156 -2.12 -6.93 -0.23
CA MET A 156 -1.79 -5.68 0.47
C MET A 156 -3.09 -5.00 0.90
N THR A 157 -3.26 -4.75 2.19
CA THR A 157 -4.36 -3.95 2.76
C THR A 157 -3.77 -2.69 3.34
N LEU A 158 -3.90 -1.59 2.61
CA LEU A 158 -3.12 -0.39 2.84
C LEU A 158 -4.03 0.82 3.04
N MET A 159 -3.71 1.65 4.03
CA MET A 159 -4.38 2.93 4.21
C MET A 159 -3.56 4.05 3.59
N PHE A 160 -4.24 4.87 2.79
CA PHE A 160 -3.70 6.06 2.13
C PHE A 160 -4.56 7.28 2.42
N GLN A 161 -4.04 8.48 2.11
CA GLN A 161 -4.91 9.63 1.91
C GLN A 161 -5.94 9.32 0.82
N LYS A 162 -7.17 9.81 0.98
CA LYS A 162 -8.26 9.57 0.02
C LYS A 162 -7.86 9.86 -1.42
N GLU A 163 -7.17 10.96 -1.66
CA GLU A 163 -6.71 11.32 -3.01
C GLU A 163 -5.81 10.25 -3.65
N VAL A 164 -4.91 9.65 -2.88
CA VAL A 164 -4.03 8.57 -3.36
C VAL A 164 -4.82 7.31 -3.63
N ALA A 165 -5.72 6.93 -2.73
CA ALA A 165 -6.62 5.79 -2.91
C ALA A 165 -7.50 5.95 -4.16
N ASP A 166 -8.08 7.14 -4.35
CA ASP A 166 -8.88 7.48 -5.54
C ASP A 166 -8.06 7.35 -6.83
N ARG A 167 -6.75 7.67 -6.81
CA ARG A 167 -5.87 7.46 -7.97
C ARG A 167 -5.55 5.99 -8.23
N ILE A 168 -5.38 5.18 -7.18
CA ILE A 168 -5.11 3.74 -7.31
C ILE A 168 -6.31 3.04 -7.95
N THR A 169 -7.53 3.38 -7.52
CA THR A 169 -8.79 2.71 -7.90
C THR A 169 -9.53 3.40 -9.06
N ALA A 170 -8.96 4.47 -9.61
CA ALA A 170 -9.64 5.30 -10.62
C ALA A 170 -10.02 4.53 -11.88
N LYS A 171 -11.18 4.85 -12.42
CA LYS A 171 -11.68 4.34 -13.70
C LYS A 171 -11.30 5.30 -14.84
N VAL A 172 -11.22 4.76 -16.04
CA VAL A 172 -11.01 5.51 -17.29
C VAL A 172 -11.99 6.70 -17.39
N ASN A 173 -11.54 7.79 -17.98
CA ASN A 173 -12.30 9.04 -18.13
C ASN A 173 -12.61 9.79 -16.82
N THR A 174 -11.99 9.44 -15.70
CA THR A 174 -12.09 10.20 -14.46
C THR A 174 -10.88 11.12 -14.25
N LYS A 175 -11.05 12.17 -13.43
CA LYS A 175 -9.97 13.12 -13.12
C LYS A 175 -8.78 12.45 -12.43
N GLN A 176 -9.02 11.43 -11.61
CA GLN A 176 -8.02 10.72 -10.83
C GLN A 176 -7.25 9.67 -11.64
N TYR A 177 -7.82 9.25 -12.80
CA TYR A 177 -7.20 8.24 -13.65
C TYR A 177 -5.85 8.70 -14.20
N GLY A 178 -4.83 7.86 -14.02
CA GLY A 178 -3.46 8.21 -14.36
C GLY A 178 -2.48 7.05 -14.21
N ARG A 179 -1.19 7.40 -14.18
CA ARG A 179 -0.09 6.43 -14.11
C ARG A 179 -0.28 5.41 -12.97
N LEU A 180 -0.62 5.89 -11.77
CA LEU A 180 -0.79 5.02 -10.60
C LEU A 180 -1.95 4.04 -10.78
N SER A 181 -3.06 4.48 -11.41
CA SER A 181 -4.19 3.61 -11.73
C SER A 181 -3.78 2.47 -12.65
N ILE A 182 -3.08 2.80 -13.75
CA ILE A 182 -2.67 1.82 -14.77
C ILE A 182 -1.72 0.78 -14.16
N ILE A 183 -0.67 1.22 -13.47
CA ILE A 183 0.34 0.31 -12.92
C ILE A 183 -0.25 -0.59 -11.82
N SER A 184 -1.05 -0.01 -10.91
CA SER A 184 -1.69 -0.80 -9.85
C SER A 184 -2.69 -1.82 -10.42
N GLN A 185 -3.56 -1.40 -11.34
CA GLN A 185 -4.59 -2.26 -11.93
C GLN A 185 -4.03 -3.24 -12.98
N TYR A 186 -2.87 -2.96 -13.55
CA TYR A 186 -2.15 -3.92 -14.38
C TYR A 186 -1.70 -5.12 -13.53
N LEU A 187 -1.05 -4.86 -12.41
CA LEU A 187 -0.42 -5.88 -11.56
C LEU A 187 -1.37 -6.51 -10.56
N CYS A 188 -2.43 -5.79 -10.13
CA CYS A 188 -3.32 -6.22 -9.05
C CYS A 188 -4.79 -6.07 -9.42
N GLU A 189 -5.63 -6.91 -8.80
CA GLU A 189 -7.02 -6.57 -8.53
C GLU A 189 -7.02 -5.54 -7.42
N VAL A 190 -7.84 -4.48 -7.54
CA VAL A 190 -7.80 -3.34 -6.64
C VAL A 190 -9.22 -2.97 -6.20
N ASP A 191 -9.45 -2.96 -4.88
CA ASP A 191 -10.73 -2.64 -4.28
C ASP A 191 -10.62 -1.56 -3.22
N THR A 192 -11.58 -0.63 -3.20
CA THR A 192 -11.78 0.30 -2.11
C THR A 192 -12.56 -0.39 -1.00
N CYS A 193 -11.95 -0.53 0.20
CA CYS A 193 -12.61 -1.17 1.33
C CYS A 193 -13.57 -0.21 2.05
N PHE A 194 -13.04 0.91 2.56
CA PHE A 194 -13.83 1.94 3.25
C PHE A 194 -13.03 3.24 3.46
N HIS A 195 -13.77 4.32 3.76
CA HIS A 195 -13.21 5.63 4.07
C HIS A 195 -13.14 5.87 5.58
N LEU A 196 -12.17 6.69 6.01
CA LEU A 196 -11.95 7.07 7.40
C LEU A 196 -11.86 8.60 7.50
N PRO A 197 -12.76 9.24 8.26
CA PRO A 197 -12.69 10.68 8.51
C PRO A 197 -11.53 11.02 9.48
N PRO A 198 -11.02 12.27 9.45
CA PRO A 198 -9.87 12.71 10.22
C PRO A 198 -9.97 12.51 11.73
N HIS A 199 -11.17 12.62 12.32
CA HIS A 199 -11.38 12.54 13.77
C HIS A 199 -11.05 11.16 14.39
N LEU A 200 -10.90 10.11 13.56
CA LEU A 200 -10.48 8.78 14.01
C LEU A 200 -8.98 8.70 14.36
N PHE A 201 -8.22 9.74 14.05
CA PHE A 201 -6.78 9.77 14.22
C PHE A 201 -6.32 10.77 15.26
N THR A 202 -5.17 10.50 15.87
CA THR A 202 -4.49 11.41 16.80
C THR A 202 -3.01 11.53 16.41
N PRO A 203 -2.51 12.73 16.04
CA PRO A 203 -3.30 13.91 15.70
C PRO A 203 -4.17 13.71 14.46
N ALA A 204 -5.26 14.48 14.33
CA ALA A 204 -6.12 14.39 13.18
C ALA A 204 -5.42 14.91 11.92
N PRO A 205 -5.42 14.14 10.79
CA PRO A 205 -4.93 14.62 9.51
C PRO A 205 -5.85 15.70 8.93
N LYS A 206 -5.39 16.42 7.90
CA LYS A 206 -6.17 17.48 7.23
C LYS A 206 -7.17 16.92 6.20
N VAL A 207 -7.05 15.66 5.84
CA VAL A 207 -7.81 15.02 4.76
C VAL A 207 -8.30 13.65 5.20
N ASP A 208 -9.37 13.16 4.57
CA ASP A 208 -9.86 11.81 4.76
C ASP A 208 -8.82 10.78 4.33
N SER A 209 -8.88 9.62 4.95
CA SER A 209 -8.12 8.42 4.57
C SER A 209 -9.03 7.39 3.91
N CYS A 210 -8.42 6.43 3.26
CA CYS A 210 -9.13 5.33 2.64
C CYS A 210 -8.29 4.05 2.70
N VAL A 211 -8.91 2.95 3.04
CA VAL A 211 -8.29 1.61 2.98
C VAL A 211 -8.55 1.01 1.61
N VAL A 212 -7.49 0.55 0.98
CA VAL A 212 -7.50 -0.12 -0.31
C VAL A 212 -6.92 -1.53 -0.14
N HIS A 213 -7.57 -2.50 -0.75
CA HIS A 213 -7.06 -3.86 -0.86
C HIS A 213 -6.55 -4.11 -2.27
N LEU A 214 -5.31 -4.59 -2.36
CA LEU A 214 -4.67 -4.95 -3.64
C LEU A 214 -4.24 -6.42 -3.57
N LYS A 215 -4.66 -7.19 -4.57
CA LYS A 215 -4.29 -8.60 -4.71
C LYS A 215 -3.54 -8.79 -6.02
N PRO A 216 -2.25 -9.18 -6.01
CA PRO A 216 -1.52 -9.45 -7.21
C PRO A 216 -2.24 -10.47 -8.10
N LYS A 217 -2.38 -10.14 -9.37
CA LYS A 217 -3.02 -11.03 -10.35
C LYS A 217 -2.10 -12.21 -10.66
N PRO A 218 -2.63 -13.42 -10.79
CA PRO A 218 -1.85 -14.54 -11.31
C PRO A 218 -1.50 -14.30 -12.79
N ASN A 219 -0.37 -14.78 -13.23
CA ASN A 219 0.04 -14.81 -14.64
C ASN A 219 0.26 -13.43 -15.30
N VAL A 220 0.49 -12.37 -14.52
CA VAL A 220 0.90 -11.08 -15.08
C VAL A 220 2.41 -11.10 -15.32
N THR A 221 2.80 -10.78 -16.55
CA THR A 221 4.22 -10.63 -16.88
C THR A 221 4.75 -9.28 -16.43
N HIS A 222 5.89 -9.30 -15.76
CA HIS A 222 6.61 -8.09 -15.38
C HIS A 222 7.40 -7.47 -16.54
N ASP A 223 7.54 -8.18 -17.67
CA ASP A 223 8.34 -7.74 -18.83
C ASP A 223 7.78 -6.48 -19.49
N LEU A 224 6.45 -6.32 -19.46
CA LEU A 224 5.79 -5.13 -19.99
C LEU A 224 5.83 -3.92 -19.03
N LEU A 225 6.16 -4.11 -17.75
CA LEU A 225 6.08 -3.05 -16.76
C LEU A 225 6.98 -1.84 -17.10
N PRO A 226 8.25 -2.01 -17.51
CA PRO A 226 9.11 -0.87 -17.88
C PRO A 226 8.56 -0.08 -19.06
N ILE A 227 7.89 -0.76 -19.99
CA ILE A 227 7.28 -0.14 -21.18
C ILE A 227 6.01 0.62 -20.79
N LEU A 228 5.14 0.00 -19.98
CA LEU A 228 3.95 0.64 -19.43
C LEU A 228 4.30 1.89 -18.60
N GLU A 229 5.37 1.83 -17.80
CA GLU A 229 5.86 2.98 -17.04
C GLU A 229 6.24 4.14 -17.99
N LYS A 230 6.98 3.85 -19.07
CA LYS A 230 7.37 4.87 -20.08
C LYS A 230 6.15 5.46 -20.80
N ILE A 231 5.21 4.62 -21.25
CA ILE A 231 4.01 5.06 -21.98
C ILE A 231 3.15 5.93 -21.06
N THR A 232 2.91 5.47 -19.82
CA THR A 232 2.05 6.20 -18.88
C THR A 232 2.70 7.49 -18.39
N GLU A 233 4.02 7.53 -18.20
CA GLU A 233 4.76 8.72 -17.84
C GLU A 233 4.62 9.81 -18.91
N LYS A 234 4.89 9.47 -20.19
CA LYS A 234 4.73 10.41 -21.31
C LYS A 234 3.27 10.81 -21.52
N GLY A 235 2.35 9.84 -21.52
CA GLY A 235 0.93 10.06 -21.77
C GLY A 235 0.30 10.98 -20.74
N PHE A 236 0.50 10.71 -19.46
CA PHE A 236 -0.07 11.51 -18.36
C PHE A 236 0.78 12.71 -17.98
N GLY A 237 2.06 12.77 -18.36
CA GLY A 237 2.92 13.96 -18.18
C GLY A 237 2.43 15.15 -19.01
N GLN A 238 1.71 14.89 -20.11
CA GLN A 238 1.09 15.91 -20.96
C GLN A 238 -0.43 15.70 -21.08
N ARG A 239 -1.13 15.57 -19.95
CA ARG A 239 -2.52 15.15 -19.83
C ARG A 239 -3.50 15.83 -20.82
N ARG A 240 -3.28 17.12 -21.13
CA ARG A 240 -4.17 17.89 -22.05
C ARG A 240 -3.87 17.65 -23.53
N LYS A 241 -2.79 16.96 -23.89
CA LYS A 241 -2.41 16.67 -25.27
C LYS A 241 -3.03 15.36 -25.76
N MET A 242 -3.24 15.28 -27.08
CA MET A 242 -3.58 14.05 -27.79
C MET A 242 -2.42 13.04 -27.69
N ILE A 243 -2.70 11.74 -27.73
CA ILE A 243 -1.68 10.69 -27.60
C ILE A 243 -0.63 10.76 -28.70
N ARG A 244 -1.00 11.16 -29.93
CA ARG A 244 -0.04 11.42 -31.04
C ARG A 244 1.04 12.46 -30.67
N SER A 245 0.69 13.41 -29.81
CA SER A 245 1.61 14.47 -29.37
C SER A 245 2.36 14.07 -28.09
N SER A 246 1.66 13.49 -27.09
CA SER A 246 2.26 13.13 -25.81
C SER A 246 3.19 11.92 -25.92
N LEU A 247 2.89 10.96 -26.82
CA LEU A 247 3.69 9.75 -27.06
C LEU A 247 4.67 9.91 -28.25
N LYS A 248 4.78 11.10 -28.85
CA LYS A 248 5.69 11.36 -29.97
C LYS A 248 7.14 10.95 -29.62
N GLY A 249 7.77 10.23 -30.54
CA GLY A 249 9.12 9.69 -30.36
C GLY A 249 9.20 8.44 -29.44
N LEU A 250 8.05 7.93 -28.97
CA LEU A 250 7.95 6.63 -28.34
C LEU A 250 7.06 5.67 -29.14
N ILE A 251 5.90 6.15 -29.61
CA ILE A 251 4.92 5.37 -30.37
C ILE A 251 4.52 6.19 -31.60
N SER A 252 4.52 5.57 -32.80
CA SER A 252 4.08 6.18 -34.05
C SER A 252 2.53 6.22 -34.12
N GLU A 253 1.98 7.14 -34.93
CA GLU A 253 0.54 7.17 -35.17
C GLU A 253 0.06 5.87 -35.84
N ALA A 254 0.86 5.29 -36.76
CA ALA A 254 0.55 4.02 -37.42
C ALA A 254 0.40 2.90 -36.38
N LEU A 255 1.31 2.77 -35.42
CA LEU A 255 1.23 1.74 -34.37
C LEU A 255 0.02 1.97 -33.45
N MET A 256 -0.37 3.22 -33.18
CA MET A 256 -1.63 3.51 -32.45
C MET A 256 -2.85 3.00 -33.22
N GLU A 257 -2.90 3.26 -34.52
CA GLU A 257 -4.01 2.80 -35.42
C GLU A 257 -4.04 1.28 -35.55
N GLU A 258 -2.90 0.62 -35.65
CA GLU A 258 -2.78 -0.85 -35.60
C GLU A 258 -3.33 -1.45 -34.30
N CYS A 259 -3.16 -0.74 -33.17
CA CYS A 259 -3.78 -1.10 -31.89
C CYS A 259 -5.26 -0.68 -31.78
N GLY A 260 -5.89 -0.18 -32.85
CA GLY A 260 -7.29 0.25 -32.87
C GLY A 260 -7.56 1.59 -32.20
N LEU A 261 -6.53 2.38 -31.94
CA LEU A 261 -6.64 3.66 -31.24
C LEU A 261 -6.63 4.86 -32.20
N LYS A 262 -7.52 5.82 -31.94
CA LYS A 262 -7.47 7.10 -32.64
C LYS A 262 -6.34 7.96 -32.05
N PRO A 263 -5.37 8.42 -32.86
CA PRO A 263 -4.25 9.26 -32.39
C PRO A 263 -4.68 10.58 -31.74
N THR A 264 -5.94 10.99 -31.95
CA THR A 264 -6.56 12.19 -31.38
C THR A 264 -7.09 12.01 -29.95
N LEU A 265 -7.14 10.80 -29.42
CA LEU A 265 -7.50 10.54 -28.02
C LEU A 265 -6.48 11.16 -27.06
N ARG A 266 -6.87 11.33 -25.80
CA ARG A 266 -5.94 11.67 -24.70
C ARG A 266 -5.65 10.42 -23.87
N ALA A 267 -4.56 10.42 -23.13
CA ALA A 267 -4.18 9.30 -22.26
C ALA A 267 -5.30 8.91 -21.28
N GLU A 268 -6.07 9.88 -20.77
CA GLU A 268 -7.20 9.61 -19.87
C GLU A 268 -8.39 8.88 -20.50
N ASN A 269 -8.46 8.83 -21.84
CA ASN A 269 -9.50 8.13 -22.58
C ASN A 269 -9.14 6.67 -22.90
N LEU A 270 -7.89 6.27 -22.70
CA LEU A 270 -7.41 4.93 -22.97
C LEU A 270 -7.76 4.02 -21.79
N THR A 271 -8.28 2.84 -22.09
CA THR A 271 -8.51 1.78 -21.10
C THR A 271 -7.19 1.15 -20.66
N LEU A 272 -7.21 0.37 -19.60
CA LEU A 272 -6.04 -0.45 -19.21
C LEU A 272 -5.61 -1.39 -20.34
N GLU A 273 -6.57 -2.01 -21.02
CA GLU A 273 -6.33 -2.90 -22.17
C GLU A 273 -5.62 -2.16 -23.31
N ASP A 274 -6.03 -0.93 -23.62
CA ASP A 274 -5.37 -0.11 -24.64
C ASP A 274 -3.90 0.15 -24.32
N PHE A 275 -3.59 0.42 -23.03
CA PHE A 275 -2.19 0.59 -22.58
C PHE A 275 -1.38 -0.71 -22.69
N ILE A 276 -1.99 -1.86 -22.36
CA ILE A 276 -1.36 -3.19 -22.50
C ILE A 276 -1.08 -3.48 -23.96
N ASN A 277 -2.05 -3.24 -24.87
CA ASN A 277 -1.90 -3.46 -26.31
C ASN A 277 -0.77 -2.58 -26.89
N LEU A 278 -0.72 -1.30 -26.52
CA LEU A 278 0.36 -0.41 -26.93
C LEU A 278 1.73 -0.88 -26.42
N ALA A 279 1.79 -1.34 -25.17
CA ALA A 279 3.04 -1.83 -24.57
C ALA A 279 3.50 -3.13 -25.24
N THR A 280 2.59 -4.04 -25.55
CA THR A 280 2.86 -5.30 -26.24
C THR A 280 3.36 -5.05 -27.66
N ALA A 281 2.67 -4.20 -28.41
CA ALA A 281 3.07 -3.84 -29.77
C ALA A 281 4.46 -3.16 -29.80
N LEU A 282 4.73 -2.24 -28.86
CA LEU A 282 6.03 -1.59 -28.76
C LEU A 282 7.14 -2.57 -28.36
N ASN A 283 6.85 -3.57 -27.51
CA ASN A 283 7.81 -4.60 -27.12
C ASN A 283 8.21 -5.50 -28.29
N LEU A 284 7.31 -5.75 -29.21
CA LEU A 284 7.56 -6.58 -30.40
C LEU A 284 8.36 -5.85 -31.49
N THR A 285 8.41 -4.53 -31.45
CA THR A 285 9.11 -3.69 -32.44
C THR A 285 10.53 -3.30 -32.00
N ASN A 286 10.91 -3.58 -30.73
CA ASN A 286 12.26 -3.37 -30.17
C ASN A 286 13.02 -4.66 -30.05
#